data_d32b6f949c49168e6edbc85cf5eae380
#
_entry.id   d32b6f949c49168e6edbc85cf5eae380
#
_cell.length_a   1.000
_cell.length_b   1.000
_cell.length_c   1.000
_cell.angle_alpha   90.00
_cell.angle_beta   90.00
_cell.angle_gamma   90.00
#
_symmetry.space_group_name_H-M   'P 1'
#
loop_
_entity.id
_entity.type
_entity.pdbx_description
1 polymer ?
#
loop_
_entity_poly.entity_id
_entity_poly.type
_entity_poly.pdbx_seq_one_letter_code
_entity_poly.pdbx_strand_id
1 'polypeptide(L)'
;NPKGVMLTHGNLLSNVEAMVPIAFLQPDDLLLSWLPYSHVYARLTDNYLATGAGITVALAAGIDTLLDDLESVHPHWLTAVPRFYEKLWSSVEHLDPDTRGNQLKSIFGPRIRQLTSGGAPLPRHVCDGFDEAGLPIFEGYGLTETSPVICFNHARAYRYGSVGQPIPGVEVRIAEDGEILTRGPHVMPGYWKNDEATAEVIIDGWFHTGDIGTIDEDGYLSITDRKKDLIITSAGKNVAPAVLERLLTSDPLIDQAVVYGDGRKFITALLAPNLDELRSLAEELKCPIETDGQFVTTPALLEHIDIRVAARMDSVSNPERVKKCLMLDRPFQLGEEELTATLKVRRRHIIAKYHDALDTLYDI
;
A
#
# COMPACT_ATOMS: atom_id res chain seq x y z
N ASN A 1 20.76 -6.91 4.18
CA ASN A 1 20.76 -8.33 3.79
C ASN A 1 19.38 -8.93 4.11
N PRO A 2 18.83 -9.82 3.26
CA PRO A 2 17.60 -10.54 3.56
C PRO A 2 17.77 -11.38 4.84
N LYS A 3 16.73 -11.39 5.70
CA LYS A 3 16.67 -12.24 6.90
C LYS A 3 15.78 -13.45 6.59
N GLY A 4 16.22 -14.64 6.94
CA GLY A 4 15.43 -15.86 6.78
C GLY A 4 14.40 -15.99 7.91
N VAL A 5 13.12 -15.70 7.64
CA VAL A 5 12.05 -15.87 8.62
C VAL A 5 11.72 -17.35 8.78
N MET A 6 11.78 -17.85 10.01
CA MET A 6 11.35 -19.22 10.32
C MET A 6 9.87 -19.23 10.65
N LEU A 7 9.08 -20.03 9.93
CA LEU A 7 7.66 -20.25 10.23
C LEU A 7 7.41 -21.72 10.51
N THR A 8 6.75 -21.99 11.61
CA THR A 8 6.32 -23.35 11.97
C THR A 8 4.96 -23.68 11.35
N HIS A 9 4.62 -24.95 11.26
CA HIS A 9 3.26 -25.36 10.91
C HIS A 9 2.21 -24.75 11.86
N GLY A 10 2.54 -24.63 13.16
CA GLY A 10 1.66 -24.00 14.14
C GLY A 10 1.40 -22.53 13.86
N ASN A 11 2.43 -21.75 13.44
CA ASN A 11 2.24 -20.36 13.07
C ASN A 11 1.29 -20.20 11.86
N LEU A 12 1.51 -20.99 10.81
CA LEU A 12 0.69 -20.95 9.60
C LEU A 12 -0.74 -21.42 9.87
N LEU A 13 -0.90 -22.52 10.62
CA LEU A 13 -2.20 -23.08 10.94
C LEU A 13 -3.02 -22.13 11.82
N SER A 14 -2.40 -21.48 12.81
CA SER A 14 -3.10 -20.51 13.66
C SER A 14 -3.70 -19.35 12.85
N ASN A 15 -3.01 -18.92 11.80
CA ASN A 15 -3.54 -17.89 10.90
C ASN A 15 -4.74 -18.42 10.09
N VAL A 16 -4.67 -19.66 9.57
CA VAL A 16 -5.78 -20.29 8.86
C VAL A 16 -7.00 -20.45 9.77
N GLU A 17 -6.80 -20.98 10.98
CA GLU A 17 -7.86 -21.19 11.98
C GLU A 17 -8.53 -19.86 12.38
N ALA A 18 -7.76 -18.79 12.52
CA ALA A 18 -8.27 -17.46 12.81
C ALA A 18 -9.04 -16.82 11.64
N MET A 19 -8.56 -17.04 10.41
CA MET A 19 -9.12 -16.40 9.23
C MET A 19 -10.39 -17.10 8.69
N VAL A 20 -10.47 -18.44 8.71
CA VAL A 20 -11.63 -19.19 8.18
C VAL A 20 -12.98 -18.70 8.70
N PRO A 21 -13.18 -18.45 10.02
CA PRO A 21 -14.45 -17.96 10.55
C PRO A 21 -14.83 -16.55 10.11
N ILE A 22 -13.85 -15.68 9.85
CA ILE A 22 -14.08 -14.26 9.54
C ILE A 22 -14.03 -13.97 8.04
N ALA A 23 -13.44 -14.87 7.25
CA ALA A 23 -13.37 -14.74 5.79
C ALA A 23 -14.68 -15.16 5.09
N PHE A 24 -15.64 -15.76 5.79
CA PHE A 24 -16.95 -16.19 5.27
C PHE A 24 -16.89 -17.07 4.03
N LEU A 25 -15.85 -17.89 3.91
CA LEU A 25 -15.70 -18.84 2.82
C LEU A 25 -16.76 -19.95 2.90
N GLN A 26 -17.28 -20.32 1.73
CA GLN A 26 -18.24 -21.42 1.58
C GLN A 26 -17.57 -22.60 0.86
N PRO A 27 -17.94 -23.85 1.12
CA PRO A 27 -17.28 -25.02 0.50
C PRO A 27 -17.32 -25.05 -1.04
N ASP A 28 -18.29 -24.40 -1.65
CA ASP A 28 -18.47 -24.30 -3.11
C ASP A 28 -17.91 -23.00 -3.69
N ASP A 29 -17.17 -22.22 -2.88
CA ASP A 29 -16.48 -21.05 -3.39
C ASP A 29 -15.35 -21.42 -4.37
N LEU A 30 -15.16 -20.52 -5.31
CA LEU A 30 -14.08 -20.52 -6.28
C LEU A 30 -13.23 -19.26 -6.10
N LEU A 31 -11.94 -19.46 -5.87
CA LEU A 31 -10.95 -18.40 -5.80
C LEU A 31 -10.14 -18.39 -7.09
N LEU A 32 -9.86 -17.22 -7.65
CA LEU A 32 -8.86 -17.07 -8.73
C LEU A 32 -7.53 -16.61 -8.11
N SER A 33 -6.52 -17.47 -8.21
CA SER A 33 -5.17 -17.20 -7.70
C SER A 33 -4.24 -16.77 -8.82
N TRP A 34 -3.62 -15.61 -8.68
CA TRP A 34 -2.69 -15.02 -9.65
C TRP A 34 -1.42 -14.45 -9.02
N LEU A 35 -1.45 -14.20 -7.71
CA LEU A 35 -0.30 -13.70 -6.98
C LEU A 35 0.74 -14.82 -6.75
N PRO A 36 2.05 -14.48 -6.73
CA PRO A 36 3.10 -15.49 -6.59
C PRO A 36 3.12 -16.11 -5.18
N TYR A 37 3.10 -17.45 -5.11
CA TYR A 37 3.18 -18.21 -3.84
C TYR A 37 4.56 -18.12 -3.15
N SER A 38 5.53 -17.49 -3.76
CA SER A 38 6.78 -17.11 -3.09
C SER A 38 6.56 -16.01 -2.03
N HIS A 39 5.47 -15.24 -2.15
CA HIS A 39 5.06 -14.25 -1.17
C HIS A 39 4.07 -14.85 -0.16
N VAL A 40 4.32 -14.63 1.14
CA VAL A 40 3.52 -15.23 2.23
C VAL A 40 2.04 -14.85 2.17
N TYR A 41 1.69 -13.67 1.67
CA TYR A 41 0.30 -13.22 1.51
C TYR A 41 -0.49 -14.17 0.60
N ALA A 42 -0.09 -14.33 -0.65
CA ALA A 42 -0.76 -15.26 -1.57
C ALA A 42 -0.67 -16.71 -1.09
N ARG A 43 0.44 -17.10 -0.49
CA ARG A 43 0.61 -18.44 0.07
C ARG A 43 -0.40 -18.73 1.18
N LEU A 44 -0.69 -17.75 2.04
CA LEU A 44 -1.75 -17.92 3.04
C LEU A 44 -3.12 -17.90 2.38
N THR A 45 -3.49 -16.80 1.72
CA THR A 45 -4.87 -16.55 1.25
C THR A 45 -5.31 -17.54 0.18
N ASP A 46 -4.46 -17.76 -0.82
CA ASP A 46 -4.85 -18.51 -2.02
C ASP A 46 -4.52 -20.01 -1.92
N ASN A 47 -3.67 -20.41 -0.96
CA ASN A 47 -3.30 -21.81 -0.79
C ASN A 47 -3.74 -22.36 0.57
N TYR A 48 -3.19 -21.86 1.68
CA TYR A 48 -3.44 -22.48 2.99
C TYR A 48 -4.87 -22.24 3.47
N LEU A 49 -5.39 -21.02 3.32
CA LEU A 49 -6.75 -20.68 3.70
C LEU A 49 -7.77 -21.39 2.80
N ALA A 50 -7.52 -21.39 1.48
CA ALA A 50 -8.36 -22.11 0.52
C ALA A 50 -8.41 -23.62 0.84
N THR A 51 -7.26 -24.24 1.14
CA THR A 51 -7.18 -25.65 1.54
C THR A 51 -7.90 -25.89 2.88
N GLY A 52 -7.69 -25.02 3.87
CA GLY A 52 -8.32 -25.13 5.19
C GLY A 52 -9.83 -24.96 5.15
N ALA A 53 -10.34 -24.15 4.24
CA ALA A 53 -11.77 -23.94 4.01
C ALA A 53 -12.40 -24.96 3.04
N GLY A 54 -11.58 -25.77 2.34
CA GLY A 54 -12.05 -26.77 1.38
C GLY A 54 -12.63 -26.17 0.09
N ILE A 55 -12.18 -24.97 -0.32
CA ILE A 55 -12.67 -24.27 -1.51
C ILE A 55 -11.82 -24.61 -2.74
N THR A 56 -12.40 -24.40 -3.92
CA THR A 56 -11.70 -24.62 -5.20
C THR A 56 -10.82 -23.44 -5.55
N VAL A 57 -9.61 -23.70 -6.06
CA VAL A 57 -8.68 -22.69 -6.54
C VAL A 57 -8.46 -22.84 -8.04
N ALA A 58 -8.81 -21.82 -8.82
CA ALA A 58 -8.40 -21.67 -10.20
C ALA A 58 -7.08 -20.90 -10.26
N LEU A 59 -6.12 -21.38 -11.04
CA LEU A 59 -4.84 -20.70 -11.26
C LEU A 59 -4.93 -19.86 -12.52
N ALA A 60 -4.66 -18.56 -12.41
CA ALA A 60 -4.55 -17.68 -13.58
C ALA A 60 -3.34 -18.09 -14.43
N ALA A 61 -3.46 -17.93 -15.72
CA ALA A 61 -2.38 -18.25 -16.66
C ALA A 61 -1.22 -17.25 -16.56
N GLY A 62 -1.52 -15.98 -16.23
CA GLY A 62 -0.54 -14.92 -16.03
C GLY A 62 -1.18 -13.58 -15.72
N ILE A 63 -0.35 -12.58 -15.44
CA ILE A 63 -0.84 -11.21 -15.16
C ILE A 63 -1.47 -10.58 -16.43
N ASP A 64 -0.94 -10.90 -17.59
CA ASP A 64 -1.40 -10.32 -18.87
C ASP A 64 -2.77 -10.87 -19.30
N THR A 65 -3.16 -12.05 -18.81
CA THR A 65 -4.46 -12.69 -19.08
C THR A 65 -5.45 -12.57 -17.92
N LEU A 66 -5.09 -11.87 -16.85
CA LEU A 66 -5.87 -11.88 -15.61
C LEU A 66 -7.33 -11.42 -15.80
N LEU A 67 -7.58 -10.44 -16.67
CA LEU A 67 -8.95 -9.97 -16.95
C LEU A 67 -9.77 -11.02 -17.72
N ASP A 68 -9.16 -11.70 -18.68
CA ASP A 68 -9.79 -12.80 -19.44
C ASP A 68 -10.03 -14.00 -18.52
N ASP A 69 -9.09 -14.29 -17.61
CA ASP A 69 -9.24 -15.33 -16.60
C ASP A 69 -10.39 -15.01 -15.62
N LEU A 70 -10.54 -13.74 -15.18
CA LEU A 70 -11.66 -13.29 -14.36
C LEU A 70 -13.01 -13.48 -15.07
N GLU A 71 -13.08 -13.10 -16.34
CA GLU A 71 -14.30 -13.26 -17.15
C GLU A 71 -14.67 -14.74 -17.36
N SER A 72 -13.68 -15.61 -17.54
CA SER A 72 -13.93 -17.05 -17.76
C SER A 72 -14.25 -17.81 -16.47
N VAL A 73 -13.58 -17.44 -15.35
CA VAL A 73 -13.66 -18.15 -14.08
C VAL A 73 -14.84 -17.65 -13.22
N HIS A 74 -15.18 -16.36 -13.27
CA HIS A 74 -16.18 -15.73 -12.39
C HIS A 74 -15.99 -16.15 -10.92
N PRO A 75 -14.89 -15.79 -10.27
CA PRO A 75 -14.60 -16.24 -8.91
C PRO A 75 -15.56 -15.65 -7.87
N HIS A 76 -15.66 -16.29 -6.70
CA HIS A 76 -16.36 -15.76 -5.53
C HIS A 76 -15.44 -14.87 -4.69
N TRP A 77 -14.14 -15.13 -4.75
CA TRP A 77 -13.10 -14.40 -4.02
C TRP A 77 -11.92 -14.09 -4.93
N LEU A 78 -11.41 -12.85 -4.80
CA LEU A 78 -10.15 -12.45 -5.41
C LEU A 78 -9.26 -11.77 -4.38
N THR A 79 -8.03 -12.26 -4.27
CA THR A 79 -6.93 -11.63 -3.52
C THR A 79 -6.09 -10.82 -4.48
N ALA A 80 -5.88 -9.53 -4.19
CA ALA A 80 -5.04 -8.69 -5.03
C ALA A 80 -4.19 -7.70 -4.22
N VAL A 81 -3.42 -6.90 -4.92
CA VAL A 81 -2.61 -5.81 -4.36
C VAL A 81 -3.22 -4.46 -4.78
N PRO A 82 -2.94 -3.36 -4.05
CA PRO A 82 -3.52 -2.05 -4.32
C PRO A 82 -3.44 -1.62 -5.79
N ARG A 83 -2.27 -1.78 -6.42
CA ARG A 83 -2.06 -1.38 -7.82
C ARG A 83 -3.01 -2.01 -8.82
N PHE A 84 -3.51 -3.21 -8.56
CA PHE A 84 -4.53 -3.85 -9.39
C PHE A 84 -5.84 -3.05 -9.34
N TYR A 85 -6.31 -2.71 -8.13
CA TYR A 85 -7.54 -1.95 -7.94
C TYR A 85 -7.43 -0.51 -8.42
N GLU A 86 -6.28 0.14 -8.19
CA GLU A 86 -5.99 1.48 -8.71
C GLU A 86 -6.07 1.52 -10.24
N LYS A 87 -5.46 0.54 -10.91
CA LYS A 87 -5.50 0.46 -12.38
C LYS A 87 -6.91 0.24 -12.91
N LEU A 88 -7.71 -0.61 -12.26
CA LEU A 88 -9.11 -0.78 -12.62
C LEU A 88 -9.92 0.49 -12.37
N TRP A 89 -9.70 1.15 -11.23
CA TRP A 89 -10.37 2.40 -10.90
C TRP A 89 -10.09 3.48 -11.93
N SER A 90 -8.82 3.72 -12.26
CA SER A 90 -8.43 4.71 -13.26
C SER A 90 -9.06 4.47 -14.65
N SER A 91 -9.39 3.24 -14.99
CA SER A 91 -10.06 2.92 -16.25
C SER A 91 -11.54 3.29 -16.28
N VAL A 92 -12.18 3.51 -15.13
CA VAL A 92 -13.62 3.72 -15.00
C VAL A 92 -14.01 5.00 -14.25
N GLU A 93 -13.12 5.66 -13.54
CA GLU A 93 -13.43 6.81 -12.66
C GLU A 93 -14.04 8.01 -13.39
N HIS A 94 -13.74 8.16 -14.68
CA HIS A 94 -14.28 9.21 -15.55
C HIS A 94 -15.74 8.97 -15.99
N LEU A 95 -16.28 7.78 -15.74
CA LEU A 95 -17.65 7.41 -16.11
C LEU A 95 -18.65 7.88 -15.04
N ASP A 96 -19.92 8.02 -15.43
CA ASP A 96 -21.00 8.24 -14.46
C ASP A 96 -21.11 7.06 -13.48
N PRO A 97 -21.64 7.27 -12.26
CA PRO A 97 -21.63 6.25 -11.20
C PRO A 97 -22.29 4.92 -11.58
N ASP A 98 -23.40 4.95 -12.33
CA ASP A 98 -24.14 3.75 -12.72
C ASP A 98 -23.35 2.93 -13.75
N THR A 99 -22.83 3.58 -14.78
CA THR A 99 -21.99 2.94 -15.82
C THR A 99 -20.72 2.39 -15.22
N ARG A 100 -20.06 3.15 -14.36
CA ARG A 100 -18.86 2.73 -13.63
C ARG A 100 -19.11 1.50 -12.79
N GLY A 101 -20.15 1.49 -11.97
CA GLY A 101 -20.52 0.36 -11.13
C GLY A 101 -20.85 -0.90 -11.94
N ASN A 102 -21.55 -0.76 -13.05
CA ASN A 102 -21.86 -1.86 -13.95
C ASN A 102 -20.61 -2.43 -14.61
N GLN A 103 -19.68 -1.57 -15.04
CA GLN A 103 -18.44 -2.01 -15.66
C GLN A 103 -17.53 -2.74 -14.65
N LEU A 104 -17.38 -2.22 -13.44
CA LEU A 104 -16.63 -2.92 -12.38
C LEU A 104 -17.24 -4.30 -12.08
N LYS A 105 -18.57 -4.39 -11.92
CA LYS A 105 -19.25 -5.68 -11.70
C LYS A 105 -19.05 -6.66 -12.85
N SER A 106 -19.03 -6.18 -14.09
CA SER A 106 -18.82 -7.05 -15.25
C SER A 106 -17.44 -7.68 -15.25
N ILE A 107 -16.39 -6.95 -14.82
CA ILE A 107 -15.01 -7.45 -14.74
C ILE A 107 -14.91 -8.63 -13.77
N PHE A 108 -15.51 -8.52 -12.59
CA PHE A 108 -15.42 -9.57 -11.56
C PHE A 108 -16.45 -10.69 -11.75
N GLY A 109 -17.49 -10.45 -12.55
CA GLY A 109 -18.58 -11.41 -12.79
C GLY A 109 -19.60 -11.48 -11.64
N PRO A 110 -20.72 -12.18 -11.86
CA PRO A 110 -21.90 -12.13 -10.97
C PRO A 110 -21.70 -12.89 -9.65
N ARG A 111 -20.65 -13.67 -9.51
CA ARG A 111 -20.43 -14.52 -8.31
C ARG A 111 -19.53 -13.86 -7.29
N ILE A 112 -18.85 -12.77 -7.63
CA ILE A 112 -17.90 -12.12 -6.72
C ILE A 112 -18.61 -11.66 -5.43
N ARG A 113 -18.05 -12.02 -4.29
CA ARG A 113 -18.56 -11.67 -2.97
C ARG A 113 -17.50 -10.99 -2.12
N GLN A 114 -16.23 -11.22 -2.42
CA GLN A 114 -15.15 -10.70 -1.61
C GLN A 114 -13.94 -10.33 -2.43
N LEU A 115 -13.55 -9.08 -2.31
CA LEU A 115 -12.30 -8.53 -2.81
C LEU A 115 -11.40 -8.22 -1.62
N THR A 116 -10.13 -8.66 -1.67
CA THR A 116 -9.18 -8.37 -0.59
C THR A 116 -7.93 -7.69 -1.13
N SER A 117 -7.40 -6.76 -0.34
CA SER A 117 -6.16 -6.04 -0.65
C SER A 117 -5.16 -6.17 0.49
N GLY A 118 -3.89 -6.34 0.16
CA GLY A 118 -2.83 -6.43 1.15
C GLY A 118 -1.45 -6.10 0.61
N GLY A 119 -0.50 -6.00 1.55
CA GLY A 119 0.90 -5.76 1.22
C GLY A 119 1.29 -4.29 1.00
N ALA A 120 0.33 -3.39 0.79
CA ALA A 120 0.52 -1.93 0.76
C ALA A 120 -0.83 -1.24 1.04
N PRO A 121 -0.85 0.05 1.43
CA PRO A 121 -2.09 0.81 1.60
C PRO A 121 -2.86 0.95 0.28
N LEU A 122 -4.18 0.84 0.34
CA LEU A 122 -5.06 1.14 -0.80
C LEU A 122 -5.56 2.60 -0.69
N PRO A 123 -5.51 3.41 -1.76
CA PRO A 123 -6.01 4.78 -1.73
C PRO A 123 -7.49 4.85 -1.35
N ARG A 124 -7.85 5.78 -0.46
CA ARG A 124 -9.19 5.90 0.08
C ARG A 124 -10.26 6.10 -1.00
N HIS A 125 -10.00 6.92 -2.01
CA HIS A 125 -10.94 7.16 -3.11
C HIS A 125 -11.24 5.91 -3.94
N VAL A 126 -10.28 4.99 -4.05
CA VAL A 126 -10.49 3.68 -4.70
C VAL A 126 -11.43 2.81 -3.85
N CYS A 127 -11.16 2.73 -2.52
CA CYS A 127 -12.04 2.01 -1.60
C CYS A 127 -13.48 2.51 -1.68
N ASP A 128 -13.67 3.84 -1.57
CA ASP A 128 -14.98 4.48 -1.59
C ASP A 128 -15.70 4.22 -2.92
N GLY A 129 -14.99 4.32 -4.05
CA GLY A 129 -15.59 4.09 -5.37
C GLY A 129 -15.98 2.64 -5.63
N PHE A 130 -15.20 1.67 -5.16
CA PHE A 130 -15.57 0.26 -5.21
C PHE A 130 -16.74 -0.06 -4.29
N ASP A 131 -16.79 0.55 -3.10
CA ASP A 131 -17.92 0.38 -2.16
C ASP A 131 -19.23 0.95 -2.73
N GLU A 132 -19.20 2.15 -3.33
CA GLU A 132 -20.32 2.72 -4.06
C GLU A 132 -20.84 1.79 -5.17
N ALA A 133 -19.95 1.06 -5.83
CA ALA A 133 -20.32 0.03 -6.81
C ALA A 133 -20.87 -1.26 -6.16
N GLY A 134 -20.90 -1.36 -4.82
CA GLY A 134 -21.29 -2.57 -4.08
C GLY A 134 -20.27 -3.70 -4.16
N LEU A 135 -18.99 -3.35 -4.31
CA LEU A 135 -17.83 -4.25 -4.38
C LEU A 135 -16.79 -3.88 -3.31
N PRO A 136 -17.12 -3.94 -2.00
CA PRO A 136 -16.20 -3.52 -0.96
C PRO A 136 -14.88 -4.30 -1.01
N ILE A 137 -13.76 -3.58 -0.86
CA ILE A 137 -12.42 -4.16 -0.80
C ILE A 137 -11.99 -4.21 0.66
N PHE A 138 -11.64 -5.40 1.14
CA PHE A 138 -11.21 -5.61 2.52
C PHE A 138 -9.69 -5.63 2.61
N GLU A 139 -9.13 -4.66 3.33
CA GLU A 139 -7.70 -4.58 3.56
C GLU A 139 -7.27 -5.47 4.72
N GLY A 140 -6.09 -6.07 4.59
CA GLY A 140 -5.43 -6.82 5.65
C GLY A 140 -4.00 -6.35 5.87
N TYR A 141 -3.53 -6.52 7.10
CA TYR A 141 -2.18 -6.16 7.51
C TYR A 141 -1.44 -7.33 8.14
N GLY A 142 -0.17 -7.40 7.82
CA GLY A 142 0.76 -8.31 8.44
C GLY A 142 2.11 -8.35 7.73
N LEU A 143 2.95 -9.22 8.24
CA LEU A 143 4.35 -9.36 7.86
C LEU A 143 4.69 -10.83 7.63
N THR A 144 5.78 -11.14 6.95
CA THR A 144 6.27 -12.52 6.86
C THR A 144 6.49 -13.13 8.24
N GLU A 145 6.98 -12.34 9.17
CA GLU A 145 7.25 -12.67 10.56
C GLU A 145 5.99 -13.01 11.38
N THR A 146 4.80 -12.71 10.84
CA THR A 146 3.50 -12.91 11.52
C THR A 146 2.55 -13.84 10.76
N SER A 147 3.02 -14.60 9.78
CA SER A 147 2.40 -15.79 9.14
C SER A 147 1.19 -15.61 8.20
N PRO A 148 0.85 -14.49 7.54
CA PRO A 148 1.29 -13.15 7.77
C PRO A 148 0.32 -12.27 8.57
N VAL A 149 -1.00 -12.62 8.67
CA VAL A 149 -2.08 -11.70 9.07
C VAL A 149 -2.06 -11.37 10.55
N ILE A 150 -2.08 -10.09 10.86
CA ILE A 150 -2.27 -9.52 12.21
C ILE A 150 -3.69 -8.98 12.34
N CYS A 151 -4.11 -8.12 11.38
CA CYS A 151 -5.43 -7.48 11.35
C CYS A 151 -6.08 -7.69 9.98
N PHE A 152 -7.42 -7.71 9.97
CA PHE A 152 -8.18 -7.90 8.75
C PHE A 152 -9.54 -7.20 8.82
N ASN A 153 -9.90 -6.43 7.78
CA ASN A 153 -11.26 -5.98 7.51
C ASN A 153 -12.06 -7.12 6.87
N HIS A 154 -13.31 -7.30 7.28
CA HIS A 154 -14.17 -8.34 6.71
C HIS A 154 -15.63 -7.88 6.63
N ALA A 155 -16.47 -8.57 5.89
CA ALA A 155 -17.83 -8.15 5.55
C ALA A 155 -18.75 -7.76 6.72
N ARG A 156 -18.47 -8.23 7.95
CA ARG A 156 -19.24 -7.87 9.16
C ARG A 156 -18.61 -6.75 9.99
N ALA A 157 -17.32 -6.46 9.75
CA ALA A 157 -16.59 -5.43 10.49
C ALA A 157 -15.46 -4.89 9.61
N TYR A 158 -15.67 -3.75 9.00
CA TYR A 158 -14.65 -3.06 8.20
C TYR A 158 -14.75 -1.55 8.37
N ARG A 159 -13.60 -0.90 8.20
CA ARG A 159 -13.46 0.55 8.25
C ARG A 159 -12.37 0.97 7.27
N TYR A 160 -12.75 1.71 6.24
CA TYR A 160 -11.78 2.23 5.28
C TYR A 160 -10.81 3.22 5.93
N GLY A 161 -9.53 3.13 5.54
CA GLY A 161 -8.43 3.86 6.18
C GLY A 161 -7.86 3.14 7.40
N SER A 162 -8.42 1.97 7.75
CA SER A 162 -7.84 1.02 8.69
C SER A 162 -7.54 -0.31 8.00
N VAL A 163 -6.69 -1.11 8.61
CA VAL A 163 -6.39 -2.49 8.17
C VAL A 163 -7.22 -3.53 8.92
N GLY A 164 -8.30 -3.09 9.57
CA GLY A 164 -9.22 -3.94 10.31
C GLY A 164 -8.86 -4.11 11.79
N GLN A 165 -9.58 -5.03 12.42
CA GLN A 165 -9.34 -5.44 13.81
C GLN A 165 -8.37 -6.63 13.86
N PRO A 166 -7.70 -6.87 15.01
CA PRO A 166 -6.88 -8.07 15.20
C PRO A 166 -7.68 -9.34 14.92
N ILE A 167 -7.08 -10.29 14.20
CA ILE A 167 -7.73 -11.58 13.95
C ILE A 167 -7.82 -12.41 15.26
N PRO A 168 -8.75 -13.36 15.37
CA PRO A 168 -8.90 -14.16 16.58
C PRO A 168 -7.58 -14.78 17.08
N GLY A 169 -7.31 -14.65 18.38
CA GLY A 169 -6.09 -15.18 19.02
C GLY A 169 -4.84 -14.31 18.87
N VAL A 170 -4.96 -13.14 18.25
CA VAL A 170 -3.89 -12.16 18.07
C VAL A 170 -4.12 -10.96 18.99
N GLU A 171 -3.08 -10.56 19.70
CA GLU A 171 -3.06 -9.34 20.50
C GLU A 171 -2.28 -8.26 19.77
N VAL A 172 -2.79 -7.02 19.80
CA VAL A 172 -2.12 -5.84 19.24
C VAL A 172 -2.15 -4.71 20.26
N ARG A 173 -1.05 -3.98 20.39
CA ARG A 173 -0.97 -2.76 21.18
C ARG A 173 -0.05 -1.75 20.50
N ILE A 174 -0.18 -0.49 20.89
CA ILE A 174 0.71 0.58 20.44
C ILE A 174 1.69 0.90 21.57
N ALA A 175 2.98 0.93 21.27
CA ALA A 175 4.02 1.33 22.20
C ALA A 175 4.03 2.85 22.39
N GLU A 176 4.79 3.35 23.37
CA GLU A 176 4.88 4.79 23.69
C GLU A 176 5.39 5.64 22.51
N ASP A 177 6.25 5.06 21.67
CA ASP A 177 6.78 5.67 20.46
C ASP A 177 5.89 5.51 19.22
N GLY A 178 4.70 4.92 19.38
CA GLY A 178 3.73 4.70 18.33
C GLY A 178 3.94 3.40 17.55
N GLU A 179 4.93 2.55 17.89
CA GLU A 179 5.17 1.29 17.21
C GLU A 179 4.06 0.28 17.47
N ILE A 180 3.63 -0.40 16.42
CA ILE A 180 2.67 -1.50 16.49
C ILE A 180 3.39 -2.74 17.02
N LEU A 181 2.91 -3.27 18.13
CA LEU A 181 3.39 -4.50 18.75
C LEU A 181 2.33 -5.58 18.62
N THR A 182 2.73 -6.81 18.32
CA THR A 182 1.80 -7.94 18.26
C THR A 182 2.30 -9.15 19.03
N ARG A 183 1.37 -9.94 19.56
CA ARG A 183 1.64 -11.19 20.28
C ARG A 183 0.59 -12.23 19.95
N GLY A 184 1.02 -13.48 19.80
CA GLY A 184 0.13 -14.61 19.55
C GLY A 184 0.83 -15.75 18.80
N PRO A 185 0.08 -16.81 18.49
CA PRO A 185 0.64 -18.01 17.85
C PRO A 185 1.07 -17.77 16.39
N HIS A 186 0.68 -16.65 15.78
CA HIS A 186 1.05 -16.24 14.43
C HIS A 186 2.50 -15.71 14.33
N VAL A 187 3.12 -15.33 15.46
CA VAL A 187 4.46 -14.75 15.48
C VAL A 187 5.52 -15.85 15.27
N MET A 188 6.48 -15.59 14.40
CA MET A 188 7.61 -16.48 14.12
C MET A 188 8.44 -16.80 15.38
N PRO A 189 9.09 -17.96 15.48
CA PRO A 189 10.08 -18.22 16.53
C PRO A 189 11.36 -17.40 16.41
N GLY A 190 11.68 -16.89 15.21
CA GLY A 190 12.84 -16.03 14.98
C GLY A 190 13.38 -16.08 13.57
N TYR A 191 14.51 -15.42 13.36
CA TYR A 191 15.27 -15.44 12.11
C TYR A 191 16.27 -16.58 12.07
N TRP A 192 16.37 -17.27 10.94
CA TRP A 192 17.29 -18.39 10.73
C TRP A 192 18.74 -17.97 10.94
N LYS A 193 19.40 -18.62 11.90
CA LYS A 193 20.81 -18.37 12.27
C LYS A 193 21.11 -16.90 12.56
N ASN A 194 20.17 -16.16 13.15
CA ASN A 194 20.33 -14.75 13.50
C ASN A 194 19.58 -14.42 14.80
N ASP A 195 20.13 -14.93 15.90
CA ASP A 195 19.54 -14.76 17.24
C ASP A 195 19.58 -13.30 17.72
N GLU A 196 20.61 -12.55 17.32
CA GLU A 196 20.74 -11.12 17.62
C GLU A 196 19.59 -10.33 17.00
N ALA A 197 19.36 -10.48 15.68
CA ALA A 197 18.23 -9.81 15.02
C ALA A 197 16.86 -10.32 15.53
N THR A 198 16.77 -11.54 16.04
CA THR A 198 15.55 -12.07 16.68
C THR A 198 15.30 -11.36 18.00
N ALA A 199 16.32 -11.21 18.84
CA ALA A 199 16.22 -10.52 20.13
C ALA A 199 15.90 -9.03 19.99
N GLU A 200 16.29 -8.39 18.88
CA GLU A 200 15.93 -7.00 18.56
C GLU A 200 14.43 -6.79 18.31
N VAL A 201 13.73 -7.81 17.80
CA VAL A 201 12.33 -7.68 17.38
C VAL A 201 11.33 -8.47 18.23
N ILE A 202 11.79 -9.43 19.04
CA ILE A 202 10.95 -10.16 19.98
C ILE A 202 11.41 -9.84 21.39
N ILE A 203 10.70 -8.92 22.05
CA ILE A 203 11.04 -8.41 23.38
C ILE A 203 9.88 -8.68 24.33
N ASP A 204 10.13 -9.34 25.44
CA ASP A 204 9.13 -9.68 26.47
C ASP A 204 7.87 -10.38 25.89
N GLY A 205 8.07 -11.23 24.86
CA GLY A 205 7.01 -11.96 24.19
C GLY A 205 6.17 -11.15 23.20
N TRP A 206 6.53 -9.89 22.94
CA TRP A 206 5.94 -9.05 21.92
C TRP A 206 6.86 -8.92 20.70
N PHE A 207 6.26 -9.07 19.52
CA PHE A 207 6.95 -8.80 18.27
C PHE A 207 6.80 -7.32 17.91
N HIS A 208 7.93 -6.67 17.72
CA HIS A 208 8.07 -5.28 17.28
C HIS A 208 8.03 -5.23 15.76
N THR A 209 6.94 -4.72 15.20
CA THR A 209 6.70 -4.79 13.75
C THR A 209 7.58 -3.82 12.95
N GLY A 210 8.07 -2.77 13.59
CA GLY A 210 8.73 -1.65 12.93
C GLY A 210 7.77 -0.76 12.14
N ASP A 211 6.44 -0.97 12.26
CA ASP A 211 5.41 -0.12 11.68
C ASP A 211 4.81 0.77 12.79
N ILE A 212 4.46 2.00 12.44
CA ILE A 212 3.83 2.98 13.34
C ILE A 212 2.34 3.02 13.03
N GLY A 213 1.51 3.13 14.06
CA GLY A 213 0.06 3.16 13.87
C GLY A 213 -0.72 3.60 15.10
N THR A 214 -2.03 3.56 14.97
CA THR A 214 -2.99 3.88 16.04
C THR A 214 -4.12 2.86 16.05
N ILE A 215 -4.69 2.60 17.22
CA ILE A 215 -5.90 1.81 17.40
C ILE A 215 -6.99 2.74 17.89
N ASP A 216 -8.15 2.74 17.23
CA ASP A 216 -9.28 3.54 17.68
C ASP A 216 -10.10 2.85 18.80
N GLU A 217 -11.13 3.52 19.29
CA GLU A 217 -11.99 3.06 20.40
C GLU A 217 -12.74 1.76 20.07
N ASP A 218 -12.96 1.47 18.79
CA ASP A 218 -13.61 0.24 18.31
C ASP A 218 -12.60 -0.88 17.98
N GLY A 219 -11.30 -0.64 18.20
CA GLY A 219 -10.23 -1.62 18.00
C GLY A 219 -9.72 -1.75 16.57
N TYR A 220 -10.04 -0.80 15.66
CA TYR A 220 -9.50 -0.78 14.31
C TYR A 220 -8.09 -0.20 14.28
N LEU A 221 -7.17 -0.93 13.67
CA LEU A 221 -5.78 -0.53 13.49
C LEU A 221 -5.61 0.30 12.21
N SER A 222 -5.01 1.47 12.33
CA SER A 222 -4.56 2.29 11.20
C SER A 222 -3.04 2.40 11.20
N ILE A 223 -2.41 2.10 10.06
CA ILE A 223 -0.96 2.20 9.88
C ILE A 223 -0.65 3.59 9.32
N THR A 224 0.28 4.28 9.94
CA THR A 224 0.66 5.62 9.51
C THR A 224 1.99 5.65 8.78
N ASP A 225 2.98 4.86 9.22
CA ASP A 225 4.31 4.81 8.58
C ASP A 225 5.14 3.60 9.04
N ARG A 226 6.39 3.54 8.57
CA ARG A 226 7.45 2.68 9.07
C ARG A 226 8.38 3.44 10.01
N LYS A 227 8.66 2.89 11.19
CA LYS A 227 9.54 3.49 12.22
C LYS A 227 10.92 3.91 11.66
N LYS A 228 11.53 3.05 10.85
CA LYS A 228 12.85 3.30 10.21
C LYS A 228 12.82 4.25 9.03
N ASP A 229 11.62 4.59 8.54
CA ASP A 229 11.42 5.47 7.40
C ASP A 229 10.92 6.85 7.85
N LEU A 230 10.64 7.04 9.16
CA LEU A 230 10.32 8.36 9.73
C LEU A 230 11.45 9.34 9.43
N ILE A 231 11.06 10.51 8.96
CA ILE A 231 11.95 11.64 8.76
C ILE A 231 12.03 12.41 10.09
N ILE A 232 13.25 12.61 10.59
CA ILE A 232 13.47 13.47 11.77
C ILE A 232 14.06 14.78 11.27
N THR A 233 13.26 15.84 11.26
CA THR A 233 13.73 17.16 10.84
C THR A 233 14.80 17.71 11.77
N SER A 234 15.58 18.72 11.35
CA SER A 234 16.59 19.38 12.18
C SER A 234 16.02 20.03 13.45
N ALA A 235 14.71 20.23 13.51
CA ALA A 235 13.99 20.70 14.70
C ALA A 235 13.54 19.55 15.62
N GLY A 236 13.90 18.30 15.33
CA GLY A 236 13.51 17.12 16.11
C GLY A 236 12.05 16.67 15.89
N LYS A 237 11.37 17.16 14.86
CA LYS A 237 10.00 16.76 14.54
C LYS A 237 10.03 15.46 13.76
N ASN A 238 9.30 14.44 14.24
CA ASN A 238 9.04 13.22 13.49
C ASN A 238 7.96 13.48 12.43
N VAL A 239 8.26 13.14 11.19
CA VAL A 239 7.35 13.27 10.05
C VAL A 239 7.21 11.91 9.40
N ALA A 240 5.97 11.51 9.16
CA ALA A 240 5.61 10.26 8.50
C ALA A 240 5.58 10.44 6.97
N PRO A 241 6.62 10.05 6.22
CA PRO A 241 6.68 10.30 4.79
C PRO A 241 5.55 9.62 4.02
N ALA A 242 5.13 8.42 4.41
CA ALA A 242 4.06 7.70 3.71
C ALA A 242 2.71 8.44 3.77
N VAL A 243 2.44 9.20 4.83
CA VAL A 243 1.24 10.06 4.93
C VAL A 243 1.30 11.17 3.90
N LEU A 244 2.44 11.86 3.81
CA LEU A 244 2.62 12.98 2.87
C LEU A 244 2.60 12.50 1.41
N GLU A 245 3.28 11.38 1.12
CA GLU A 245 3.31 10.78 -0.21
C GLU A 245 1.91 10.37 -0.67
N ARG A 246 1.09 9.80 0.20
CA ARG A 246 -0.30 9.48 -0.10
C ARG A 246 -1.15 10.72 -0.36
N LEU A 247 -0.94 11.81 0.38
CA LEU A 247 -1.62 13.08 0.11
C LEU A 247 -1.21 13.65 -1.24
N LEU A 248 0.08 13.60 -1.58
CA LEU A 248 0.59 14.04 -2.88
C LEU A 248 0.00 13.23 -4.03
N THR A 249 0.02 11.90 -3.93
CA THR A 249 -0.50 10.99 -4.96
C THR A 249 -2.03 10.95 -5.03
N SER A 250 -2.76 11.63 -4.13
CA SER A 250 -4.19 11.89 -4.32
C SER A 250 -4.49 12.94 -5.38
N ASP A 251 -3.45 13.63 -5.89
CA ASP A 251 -3.57 14.51 -7.04
C ASP A 251 -3.38 13.71 -8.33
N PRO A 252 -4.30 13.76 -9.31
CA PRO A 252 -4.20 13.00 -10.55
C PRO A 252 -2.92 13.25 -11.35
N LEU A 253 -2.31 14.43 -11.20
CA LEU A 253 -1.06 14.78 -11.87
C LEU A 253 0.14 13.98 -11.34
N ILE A 254 0.08 13.48 -10.09
CA ILE A 254 1.21 12.86 -9.39
C ILE A 254 0.98 11.35 -9.30
N ASP A 255 1.62 10.57 -10.15
CA ASP A 255 1.54 9.10 -10.13
C ASP A 255 2.26 8.51 -8.91
N GLN A 256 3.44 9.08 -8.56
CA GLN A 256 4.24 8.62 -7.43
C GLN A 256 4.99 9.81 -6.80
N ALA A 257 5.30 9.69 -5.50
CA ALA A 257 6.04 10.71 -4.77
C ALA A 257 7.02 10.07 -3.79
N VAL A 258 8.15 10.73 -3.57
CA VAL A 258 9.13 10.41 -2.51
C VAL A 258 9.43 11.68 -1.73
N VAL A 259 9.16 11.65 -0.44
CA VAL A 259 9.41 12.76 0.47
C VAL A 259 10.82 12.67 1.04
N TYR A 260 11.52 13.81 1.12
CA TYR A 260 12.89 13.94 1.61
C TYR A 260 12.99 15.09 2.61
N GLY A 261 13.82 14.93 3.65
CA GLY A 261 13.97 15.98 4.66
C GLY A 261 14.61 15.54 5.97
N ASP A 262 15.20 14.33 6.02
CA ASP A 262 15.88 13.84 7.23
C ASP A 262 17.07 14.74 7.59
N GLY A 263 17.11 15.23 8.84
CA GLY A 263 18.08 16.23 9.29
C GLY A 263 17.93 17.62 8.67
N ARG A 264 16.94 17.86 7.79
CA ARG A 264 16.75 19.13 7.08
C ARG A 264 15.76 20.06 7.79
N LYS A 265 15.78 21.36 7.42
CA LYS A 265 14.95 22.41 8.06
C LYS A 265 13.46 22.29 7.73
N PHE A 266 13.12 21.70 6.58
CA PHE A 266 11.77 21.50 6.08
C PHE A 266 11.72 20.27 5.19
N ILE A 267 10.53 19.86 4.81
CA ILE A 267 10.29 18.70 3.96
C ILE A 267 10.22 19.13 2.50
N THR A 268 10.86 18.36 1.63
CA THR A 268 10.80 18.46 0.17
C THR A 268 10.26 17.17 -0.44
N ALA A 269 9.91 17.18 -1.73
CA ALA A 269 9.44 15.99 -2.44
C ALA A 269 10.03 15.88 -3.85
N LEU A 270 10.27 14.65 -4.26
CA LEU A 270 10.46 14.26 -5.65
C LEU A 270 9.14 13.67 -6.15
N LEU A 271 8.61 14.24 -7.23
CA LEU A 271 7.34 13.85 -7.82
C LEU A 271 7.57 13.17 -9.16
N ALA A 272 6.90 12.06 -9.41
CA ALA A 272 6.85 11.40 -10.70
C ALA A 272 5.46 11.63 -11.32
N PRO A 273 5.38 12.17 -12.54
CA PRO A 273 4.12 12.59 -13.14
C PRO A 273 3.29 11.43 -13.67
N ASN A 274 1.97 11.62 -13.67
CA ASN A 274 1.09 11.02 -14.67
C ASN A 274 1.29 11.82 -15.99
N LEU A 275 1.85 11.16 -17.00
CA LEU A 275 2.22 11.87 -18.24
C LEU A 275 1.03 12.40 -19.02
N ASP A 276 -0.13 11.74 -18.95
CA ASP A 276 -1.32 12.18 -19.68
C ASP A 276 -1.91 13.44 -19.02
N GLU A 277 -1.96 13.46 -17.67
CA GLU A 277 -2.37 14.64 -16.90
C GLU A 277 -1.39 15.82 -17.07
N LEU A 278 -0.08 15.52 -17.13
CA LEU A 278 0.93 16.55 -17.36
C LEU A 278 0.79 17.18 -18.76
N ARG A 279 0.49 16.38 -19.78
CA ARG A 279 0.21 16.89 -21.15
C ARG A 279 -1.06 17.73 -21.17
N SER A 280 -2.14 17.24 -20.55
CA SER A 280 -3.41 17.97 -20.45
C SER A 280 -3.23 19.33 -19.76
N LEU A 281 -2.47 19.39 -18.68
CA LEU A 281 -2.15 20.63 -17.98
C LEU A 281 -1.33 21.59 -18.88
N ALA A 282 -0.34 21.08 -19.61
CA ALA A 282 0.47 21.88 -20.52
C ALA A 282 -0.37 22.47 -21.67
N GLU A 283 -1.33 21.71 -22.20
CA GLU A 283 -2.28 22.19 -23.22
C GLU A 283 -3.22 23.26 -22.67
N GLU A 284 -3.75 23.07 -21.45
CA GLU A 284 -4.59 24.06 -20.76
C GLU A 284 -3.85 25.39 -20.57
N LEU A 285 -2.61 25.32 -20.11
CA LEU A 285 -1.74 26.48 -19.87
C LEU A 285 -1.12 27.05 -21.16
N LYS A 286 -1.30 26.37 -22.29
CA LYS A 286 -0.71 26.74 -23.60
C LYS A 286 0.80 26.94 -23.54
N CYS A 287 1.49 26.07 -22.80
CA CYS A 287 2.94 26.10 -22.65
C CYS A 287 3.58 24.76 -23.07
N PRO A 288 4.84 24.76 -23.55
CA PRO A 288 5.55 23.51 -23.80
C PRO A 288 5.92 22.82 -22.49
N ILE A 289 6.14 21.50 -22.55
CA ILE A 289 6.81 20.75 -21.47
C ILE A 289 8.31 20.80 -21.79
N GLU A 290 9.04 21.69 -21.13
CA GLU A 290 10.50 21.76 -21.21
C GLU A 290 11.12 20.95 -20.07
N THR A 291 12.24 20.30 -20.35
CA THR A 291 12.99 19.52 -19.36
C THR A 291 14.49 19.76 -19.51
N ASP A 292 15.24 19.53 -18.46
CA ASP A 292 16.71 19.51 -18.50
C ASP A 292 17.27 18.10 -18.79
N GLY A 293 16.41 17.16 -19.19
CA GLY A 293 16.72 15.77 -19.43
C GLY A 293 16.46 14.86 -18.20
N GLN A 294 15.94 15.42 -17.11
CA GLN A 294 15.56 14.69 -15.90
C GLN A 294 14.34 15.31 -15.21
N PHE A 295 14.26 16.63 -15.15
CA PHE A 295 13.19 17.36 -14.46
C PHE A 295 12.44 18.29 -15.40
N VAL A 296 11.16 18.49 -15.12
CA VAL A 296 10.34 19.53 -15.75
C VAL A 296 10.89 20.90 -15.33
N THR A 297 11.09 21.80 -16.30
CA THR A 297 11.67 23.14 -16.08
C THR A 297 10.75 24.28 -16.50
N THR A 298 9.61 24.00 -17.14
CA THR A 298 8.63 25.02 -17.58
C THR A 298 8.06 25.79 -16.39
N PRO A 299 8.32 27.11 -16.26
CA PRO A 299 7.92 27.87 -15.06
C PRO A 299 6.41 27.84 -14.77
N ALA A 300 5.57 27.95 -15.81
CA ALA A 300 4.12 27.92 -15.67
C ALA A 300 3.62 26.56 -15.13
N LEU A 301 4.24 25.45 -15.53
CA LEU A 301 3.91 24.11 -15.00
C LEU A 301 4.36 24.00 -13.54
N LEU A 302 5.57 24.45 -13.22
CA LEU A 302 6.10 24.38 -11.85
C LEU A 302 5.26 25.20 -10.87
N GLU A 303 4.81 26.41 -11.25
CA GLU A 303 3.91 27.22 -10.43
C GLU A 303 2.59 26.49 -10.15
N HIS A 304 1.99 25.83 -11.14
CA HIS A 304 0.77 25.06 -10.97
C HIS A 304 0.98 23.81 -10.12
N ILE A 305 2.11 23.13 -10.28
CA ILE A 305 2.50 21.98 -9.44
C ILE A 305 2.62 22.41 -7.98
N ASP A 306 3.29 23.53 -7.72
CA ASP A 306 3.46 24.04 -6.34
C ASP A 306 2.12 24.41 -5.70
N ILE A 307 1.18 25.02 -6.45
CA ILE A 307 -0.18 25.31 -5.98
C ILE A 307 -0.92 24.01 -5.62
N ARG A 308 -0.85 22.98 -6.48
CA ARG A 308 -1.51 21.69 -6.24
C ARG A 308 -0.90 20.96 -5.05
N VAL A 309 0.42 20.94 -4.93
CA VAL A 309 1.14 20.37 -3.77
C VAL A 309 0.71 21.09 -2.48
N ALA A 310 0.68 22.41 -2.48
CA ALA A 310 0.25 23.20 -1.32
C ALA A 310 -1.19 22.86 -0.91
N ALA A 311 -2.11 22.74 -1.85
CA ALA A 311 -3.50 22.38 -1.59
C ALA A 311 -3.63 20.98 -0.96
N ARG A 312 -2.82 19.99 -1.38
CA ARG A 312 -2.80 18.65 -0.76
C ARG A 312 -2.25 18.64 0.65
N MET A 313 -1.47 19.66 1.02
CA MET A 313 -0.85 19.78 2.35
C MET A 313 -1.71 20.59 3.35
N ASP A 314 -2.90 21.05 3.01
CA ASP A 314 -3.71 21.93 3.88
C ASP A 314 -4.10 21.28 5.23
N SER A 315 -4.34 19.97 5.23
CA SER A 315 -4.64 19.21 6.45
C SER A 315 -3.42 18.90 7.32
N VAL A 316 -2.20 19.20 6.83
CA VAL A 316 -0.94 18.86 7.50
C VAL A 316 -0.41 20.06 8.29
N SER A 317 0.18 19.80 9.46
CA SER A 317 0.79 20.86 10.28
C SER A 317 1.94 21.55 9.52
N ASN A 318 2.09 22.86 9.71
CA ASN A 318 3.05 23.66 8.91
C ASN A 318 4.50 23.11 8.91
N PRO A 319 5.04 22.56 10.02
CA PRO A 319 6.38 21.97 10.02
C PRO A 319 6.51 20.68 9.21
N GLU A 320 5.41 19.98 8.97
CA GLU A 320 5.36 18.71 8.25
C GLU A 320 5.07 18.86 6.76
N ARG A 321 4.63 20.07 6.32
CA ARG A 321 4.27 20.34 4.93
C ARG A 321 5.48 20.25 4.02
N VAL A 322 5.28 19.66 2.85
CA VAL A 322 6.22 19.78 1.72
C VAL A 322 6.28 21.24 1.30
N LYS A 323 7.48 21.83 1.29
CA LYS A 323 7.71 23.26 1.00
C LYS A 323 8.22 23.52 -0.40
N LYS A 324 8.95 22.58 -0.97
CA LYS A 324 9.48 22.64 -2.33
C LYS A 324 9.45 21.25 -2.93
N CYS A 325 9.32 21.15 -4.24
CA CYS A 325 9.36 19.87 -4.94
C CYS A 325 10.14 19.95 -6.24
N LEU A 326 10.56 18.78 -6.74
CA LEU A 326 11.03 18.56 -8.09
C LEU A 326 10.04 17.63 -8.79
N MET A 327 9.71 17.92 -10.04
CA MET A 327 8.91 17.04 -10.89
C MET A 327 9.82 16.38 -11.93
N LEU A 328 9.87 15.04 -11.92
CA LEU A 328 10.54 14.29 -12.98
C LEU A 328 9.82 14.47 -14.31
N ASP A 329 10.53 14.26 -15.40
CA ASP A 329 9.96 14.23 -16.76
C ASP A 329 9.31 12.90 -17.14
N ARG A 330 9.39 11.90 -16.23
CA ARG A 330 8.89 10.53 -16.40
C ARG A 330 8.42 9.89 -15.09
N PRO A 331 7.57 8.85 -15.13
CA PRO A 331 7.28 8.00 -13.97
C PRO A 331 8.52 7.23 -13.48
N PHE A 332 8.50 6.75 -12.22
CA PHE A 332 9.49 5.80 -11.74
C PHE A 332 9.45 4.49 -12.52
N GLN A 333 10.61 3.88 -12.75
CA GLN A 333 10.77 2.72 -13.62
C GLN A 333 11.39 1.52 -12.91
N LEU A 334 10.92 0.32 -13.28
CA LEU A 334 11.48 -0.93 -12.79
C LEU A 334 12.92 -1.13 -13.28
N GLY A 335 13.20 -0.80 -14.54
CA GLY A 335 14.54 -0.93 -15.16
C GLY A 335 15.61 -0.02 -14.54
N GLU A 336 15.18 1.05 -13.88
CA GLU A 336 16.04 2.01 -13.17
C GLU A 336 16.19 1.67 -11.68
N GLU A 337 15.72 0.51 -11.26
CA GLU A 337 15.68 0.07 -9.87
C GLU A 337 14.90 1.00 -8.90
N GLU A 338 14.07 1.90 -9.43
CA GLU A 338 13.25 2.82 -8.66
C GLU A 338 12.02 2.12 -8.06
N LEU A 339 11.62 0.99 -8.68
CA LEU A 339 10.51 0.14 -8.24
C LEU A 339 10.99 -1.27 -7.92
N THR A 340 10.27 -1.96 -7.04
CA THR A 340 10.40 -3.40 -6.84
C THR A 340 9.66 -4.17 -7.94
N ALA A 341 9.88 -5.49 -8.05
CA ALA A 341 9.11 -6.37 -8.94
C ALA A 341 7.58 -6.35 -8.66
N THR A 342 7.17 -5.91 -7.46
CA THR A 342 5.78 -5.68 -7.08
C THR A 342 5.36 -4.22 -7.22
N LEU A 343 6.10 -3.43 -8.00
CA LEU A 343 5.86 -2.01 -8.31
C LEU A 343 5.85 -1.06 -7.08
N LYS A 344 6.44 -1.48 -5.97
CA LYS A 344 6.60 -0.61 -4.80
C LYS A 344 7.80 0.31 -4.98
N VAL A 345 7.63 1.57 -4.60
CA VAL A 345 8.69 2.61 -4.64
C VAL A 345 9.85 2.24 -3.72
N ARG A 346 11.05 2.25 -4.26
CA ARG A 346 12.31 1.99 -3.52
C ARG A 346 12.89 3.30 -2.99
N ARG A 347 12.22 3.91 -2.00
CA ARG A 347 12.55 5.23 -1.45
C ARG A 347 14.05 5.47 -1.26
N ARG A 348 14.76 4.56 -0.57
CA ARG A 348 16.19 4.74 -0.29
C ARG A 348 17.04 4.81 -1.56
N HIS A 349 16.69 4.01 -2.56
CA HIS A 349 17.38 4.03 -3.85
C HIS A 349 17.14 5.34 -4.59
N ILE A 350 15.88 5.78 -4.63
CA ILE A 350 15.48 7.04 -5.26
C ILE A 350 16.14 8.22 -4.56
N ILE A 351 16.11 8.29 -3.22
CA ILE A 351 16.79 9.36 -2.47
C ILE A 351 18.28 9.37 -2.78
N ALA A 352 18.94 8.21 -2.82
CA ALA A 352 20.36 8.14 -3.15
C ALA A 352 20.66 8.58 -4.59
N LYS A 353 19.81 8.20 -5.54
CA LYS A 353 19.97 8.54 -6.97
C LYS A 353 19.77 10.03 -7.22
N TYR A 354 18.82 10.67 -6.55
CA TYR A 354 18.46 12.07 -6.77
C TYR A 354 18.92 13.01 -5.65
N HIS A 355 19.84 12.53 -4.80
CA HIS A 355 20.30 13.24 -3.60
C HIS A 355 20.76 14.66 -3.91
N ASP A 356 21.67 14.83 -4.87
CA ASP A 356 22.24 16.13 -5.20
C ASP A 356 21.19 17.12 -5.67
N ALA A 357 20.23 16.66 -6.50
CA ALA A 357 19.13 17.50 -6.96
C ALA A 357 18.18 17.90 -5.81
N LEU A 358 17.84 16.96 -4.92
CA LEU A 358 17.01 17.23 -3.75
C LEU A 358 17.68 18.22 -2.79
N ASP A 359 19.00 18.14 -2.64
CA ASP A 359 19.76 19.03 -1.78
C ASP A 359 19.78 20.47 -2.30
N THR A 360 19.73 20.71 -3.62
CA THR A 360 19.63 22.07 -4.18
C THR A 360 18.37 22.81 -3.72
N LEU A 361 17.32 22.08 -3.34
CA LEU A 361 16.08 22.70 -2.82
C LEU A 361 16.28 23.39 -1.46
N TYR A 362 17.37 23.10 -0.75
CA TYR A 362 17.72 23.71 0.55
C TYR A 362 18.70 24.86 0.44
N ASP A 363 19.31 25.05 -0.74
CA ASP A 363 20.17 26.19 -1.04
C ASP A 363 19.27 27.45 -1.13
N ILE A 364 19.53 28.42 -0.25
CA ILE A 364 18.78 29.68 -0.15
C ILE A 364 19.62 30.80 -0.72
#